data_44d17ab17ed54a951573ee8cc0aef3a7
#
_entry.id   44d17ab17ed54a951573ee8cc0aef3a7
#
_cell.length_a   1.000
_cell.length_b   1.000
_cell.length_c   1.000
_cell.angle_alpha   90.00
_cell.angle_beta   90.00
_cell.angle_gamma   90.00
#
_symmetry.space_group_name_H-M   'P 1'
#
loop_
_entity.id
_entity.type
_entity.pdbx_description
1 polymer ?
#
loop_
_entity_poly.entity_id
_entity_poly.type
_entity_poly.pdbx_seq_one_letter_code
_entity_poly.pdbx_strand_id
1 'polypeptide(L)'
;MTSPLRRFPNASRFLATTLCLAVLVLTPVGGGSATTRQDVSNADARVKRILGEVQSERDQLAALQQQLVATTNQLNDALGQLDETTARLLQTRRRLAAAQELHDQTVARLNERAVQAFMGGAGQDFEFLVGSSSLSDLSDRLEFMNAVAQGDADLAQTVQNTQNELDLRASQLADLQSQQQAAAAAAKAAQAIVSDNFAQQQGLVSQITKKLAAAESYKKKISKAYQEELRAAAQSSQGNYGGGHSPVPVPPGYEHVLQVCPVDGPRSFGDGFGAPRYFGGYHLHKGVDILSPLGTPIVAPFDGYASTSYNSAGGNTVSVSGAVGSVYNAHLSQYSALSNGPVHTGDVIGYVGDTGDAAPTMHDHFEFHPNVMPSSWPVSSYGYSIIEDAVNPYPLLVAACG
;
A
#
# COMPACT_ATOMS: atom_id res chain seq x y z
N MET A 1 -7.86 -0.35 -37.09
CA MET A 1 -8.19 0.98 -36.55
C MET A 1 -7.24 1.23 -35.40
N THR A 2 -6.22 2.04 -35.65
CA THR A 2 -5.07 2.29 -34.78
C THR A 2 -5.40 3.41 -33.79
N SER A 3 -5.52 3.11 -32.50
CA SER A 3 -5.59 4.14 -31.46
C SER A 3 -4.17 4.65 -31.15
N PRO A 4 -3.98 5.97 -31.01
CA PRO A 4 -2.68 6.54 -30.71
C PRO A 4 -2.30 6.32 -29.25
N LEU A 5 -1.18 5.69 -29.01
CA LEU A 5 -0.45 5.67 -27.75
C LEU A 5 -0.17 7.13 -27.32
N ARG A 6 -0.79 7.57 -26.24
CA ARG A 6 -0.40 8.82 -25.56
C ARG A 6 1.03 8.67 -25.07
N ARG A 7 1.93 9.38 -25.68
CA ARG A 7 3.31 9.58 -25.20
C ARG A 7 3.22 10.36 -23.89
N PHE A 8 3.68 9.74 -22.81
CA PHE A 8 4.00 10.46 -21.58
C PHE A 8 5.23 11.34 -21.83
N PRO A 9 5.24 12.61 -21.40
CA PRO A 9 6.41 13.46 -21.55
C PRO A 9 7.54 12.91 -20.65
N ASN A 10 8.72 12.82 -21.23
CA ASN A 10 9.98 12.46 -20.58
C ASN A 10 10.20 13.31 -19.32
N ALA A 11 10.08 12.67 -18.16
CA ALA A 11 10.57 13.19 -16.89
C ALA A 11 12.10 12.99 -16.83
N SER A 12 12.81 13.77 -17.58
CA SER A 12 14.28 13.84 -17.47
C SER A 12 14.71 15.29 -17.59
N ARG A 13 14.87 15.89 -16.42
CA ARG A 13 15.81 16.99 -16.11
C ARG A 13 15.48 17.52 -14.73
N PHE A 14 15.74 16.73 -13.68
CA PHE A 14 16.03 17.35 -12.39
C PHE A 14 17.49 17.77 -12.43
N LEU A 15 17.70 19.07 -12.47
CA LEU A 15 18.99 19.67 -12.21
C LEU A 15 19.46 19.17 -10.84
N ALA A 16 20.54 18.40 -10.84
CA ALA A 16 21.38 18.24 -9.68
C ALA A 16 21.99 19.62 -9.38
N THR A 17 21.31 20.42 -8.57
CA THR A 17 21.94 21.57 -7.92
C THR A 17 22.94 20.98 -6.94
N THR A 18 24.17 20.90 -7.38
CA THR A 18 25.35 20.62 -6.55
C THR A 18 25.37 21.68 -5.45
N LEU A 19 24.86 21.31 -4.26
CA LEU A 19 24.96 22.11 -3.07
C LEU A 19 26.44 22.08 -2.66
N CYS A 20 27.19 23.12 -2.99
CA CYS A 20 28.56 23.34 -2.48
C CYS A 20 28.50 23.28 -0.96
N LEU A 21 28.98 22.16 -0.39
CA LEU A 21 29.31 22.05 1.01
C LEU A 21 30.43 23.06 1.30
N ALA A 22 30.08 24.24 1.78
CA ALA A 22 31.03 25.11 2.46
C ALA A 22 31.40 24.42 3.78
N VAL A 23 32.44 23.62 3.75
CA VAL A 23 33.08 23.10 4.96
C VAL A 23 33.61 24.31 5.72
N LEU A 24 32.88 24.77 6.71
CA LEU A 24 33.32 25.76 7.66
C LEU A 24 34.36 25.10 8.59
N VAL A 25 35.65 25.31 8.28
CA VAL A 25 36.77 24.93 9.12
C VAL A 25 36.60 25.65 10.46
N LEU A 26 36.23 24.92 11.50
CA LEU A 26 36.24 25.37 12.88
C LEU A 26 37.69 25.47 13.35
N THR A 27 38.28 26.68 13.32
CA THR A 27 39.51 26.92 14.04
C THR A 27 39.20 26.89 15.54
N PRO A 28 39.96 26.13 16.37
CA PRO A 28 39.80 26.18 17.82
C PRO A 28 40.23 27.54 18.32
N VAL A 29 39.34 28.27 18.96
CA VAL A 29 39.68 29.49 19.69
C VAL A 29 40.33 29.06 21.00
N GLY A 30 41.66 29.25 21.09
CA GLY A 30 42.47 29.02 22.29
C GLY A 30 42.11 29.95 23.44
N GLY A 31 42.35 29.43 24.61
CA GLY A 31 42.43 29.90 25.98
C GLY A 31 42.02 31.34 26.36
N GLY A 32 41.15 31.36 27.37
CA GLY A 32 40.97 32.34 28.46
C GLY A 32 41.33 33.81 28.21
N SER A 33 40.52 34.56 27.43
CA SER A 33 40.49 36.01 27.51
C SER A 33 39.05 36.47 27.80
N ALA A 34 38.92 37.49 28.61
CA ALA A 34 37.64 38.11 28.94
C ALA A 34 36.84 38.37 27.65
N THR A 35 35.64 37.78 27.53
CA THR A 35 34.76 37.97 26.38
C THR A 35 34.47 39.45 26.18
N THR A 36 34.89 39.98 25.05
CA THR A 36 34.64 41.38 24.70
C THR A 36 33.19 41.54 24.26
N ARG A 37 32.67 42.80 24.36
CA ARG A 37 31.34 43.13 23.83
C ARG A 37 31.20 42.72 22.34
N GLN A 38 32.31 42.75 21.61
CA GLN A 38 32.39 42.34 20.20
C GLN A 38 32.24 40.83 20.03
N ASP A 39 32.79 40.01 20.95
CA ASP A 39 32.65 38.53 20.90
C ASP A 39 31.20 38.08 21.13
N VAL A 40 30.51 38.77 22.04
CA VAL A 40 29.07 38.54 22.30
C VAL A 40 28.25 38.90 21.06
N SER A 41 28.48 40.08 20.47
CA SER A 41 27.79 40.51 19.25
C SER A 41 28.05 39.59 18.05
N ASN A 42 29.28 39.10 17.89
CA ASN A 42 29.63 38.13 16.83
C ASN A 42 28.95 36.75 17.07
N ALA A 43 28.85 36.31 18.31
CA ALA A 43 28.16 35.07 18.67
C ALA A 43 26.65 35.21 18.40
N ASP A 44 26.01 36.30 18.77
CA ASP A 44 24.61 36.60 18.48
C ASP A 44 24.33 36.60 16.96
N ALA A 45 25.17 37.29 16.16
CA ALA A 45 25.03 37.32 14.72
C ALA A 45 25.14 35.91 14.10
N ARG A 46 26.01 35.05 14.65
CA ARG A 46 26.21 33.69 14.19
C ARG A 46 25.01 32.79 14.53
N VAL A 47 24.49 32.91 15.74
CA VAL A 47 23.26 32.16 16.15
C VAL A 47 22.06 32.56 15.30
N LYS A 48 21.85 33.87 15.05
CA LYS A 48 20.78 34.36 14.17
C LYS A 48 20.88 33.76 12.77
N ARG A 49 22.10 33.66 12.21
CA ARG A 49 22.31 33.02 10.91
C ARG A 49 21.95 31.55 10.94
N ILE A 50 22.39 30.78 11.94
CA ILE A 50 22.08 29.37 12.10
C ILE A 50 20.58 29.17 12.23
N LEU A 51 19.89 30.01 13.02
CA LEU A 51 18.43 29.92 13.16
C LEU A 51 17.69 30.22 11.84
N GLY A 52 18.17 31.17 11.05
CA GLY A 52 17.63 31.44 9.71
C GLY A 52 17.81 30.25 8.75
N GLU A 53 18.98 29.60 8.80
CA GLU A 53 19.24 28.38 8.01
C GLU A 53 18.35 27.22 8.47
N VAL A 54 18.19 27.03 9.77
CA VAL A 54 17.29 26.02 10.34
C VAL A 54 15.83 26.25 9.92
N GLN A 55 15.38 27.52 9.89
CA GLN A 55 14.05 27.83 9.41
C GLN A 55 13.87 27.46 7.93
N SER A 56 14.83 27.77 7.09
CA SER A 56 14.81 27.37 5.67
C SER A 56 14.77 25.85 5.48
N GLU A 57 15.53 25.10 6.29
CA GLU A 57 15.52 23.62 6.24
C GLU A 57 14.20 23.03 6.74
N ARG A 58 13.54 23.69 7.71
CA ARG A 58 12.19 23.33 8.15
C ARG A 58 11.15 23.55 7.06
N ASP A 59 11.22 24.66 6.35
CA ASP A 59 10.32 24.95 5.24
C ASP A 59 10.50 23.89 4.12
N GLN A 60 11.74 23.45 3.86
CA GLN A 60 12.03 22.35 2.95
C GLN A 60 11.48 21.02 3.47
N LEU A 61 11.61 20.75 4.78
CA LEU A 61 11.08 19.56 5.41
C LEU A 61 9.55 19.50 5.28
N ALA A 62 8.87 20.63 5.53
CA ALA A 62 7.41 20.71 5.38
C ALA A 62 6.96 20.46 3.93
N ALA A 63 7.67 21.03 2.95
CA ALA A 63 7.39 20.78 1.54
C ALA A 63 7.61 19.31 1.16
N LEU A 64 8.69 18.69 1.65
CA LEU A 64 8.99 17.29 1.43
C LEU A 64 7.94 16.37 2.06
N GLN A 65 7.41 16.73 3.23
CA GLN A 65 6.32 16.00 3.87
C GLN A 65 5.04 16.02 3.04
N GLN A 66 4.66 17.16 2.48
CA GLN A 66 3.53 17.22 1.54
C GLN A 66 3.75 16.36 0.30
N GLN A 67 4.97 16.35 -0.24
CA GLN A 67 5.33 15.49 -1.35
C GLN A 67 5.25 14.00 -0.98
N LEU A 68 5.68 13.62 0.23
CA LEU A 68 5.56 12.27 0.75
C LEU A 68 4.11 11.79 0.81
N VAL A 69 3.20 12.61 1.31
CA VAL A 69 1.75 12.27 1.33
C VAL A 69 1.25 12.01 -0.10
N ALA A 70 1.56 12.89 -1.04
CA ALA A 70 1.12 12.73 -2.43
C ALA A 70 1.69 11.44 -3.07
N THR A 71 2.98 11.16 -2.87
CA THR A 71 3.61 9.96 -3.43
C THR A 71 3.16 8.68 -2.74
N THR A 72 2.82 8.74 -1.44
CA THR A 72 2.21 7.63 -0.71
C THR A 72 0.83 7.27 -1.28
N ASN A 73 0.00 8.27 -1.58
CA ASN A 73 -1.29 8.03 -2.22
C ASN A 73 -1.11 7.40 -3.62
N GLN A 74 -0.14 7.87 -4.41
CA GLN A 74 0.19 7.27 -5.71
C GLN A 74 0.65 5.81 -5.58
N LEU A 75 1.42 5.48 -4.54
CA LEU A 75 1.84 4.11 -4.26
C LEU A 75 0.63 3.23 -3.91
N ASN A 76 -0.26 3.71 -3.04
CA ASN A 76 -1.48 2.98 -2.67
C ASN A 76 -2.37 2.73 -3.89
N ASP A 77 -2.55 3.71 -4.77
CA ASP A 77 -3.31 3.55 -6.01
C ASP A 77 -2.66 2.50 -6.93
N ALA A 78 -1.33 2.53 -7.06
CA ALA A 78 -0.59 1.58 -7.89
C ALA A 78 -0.67 0.15 -7.33
N LEU A 79 -0.59 -0.02 -6.00
CA LEU A 79 -0.77 -1.31 -5.32
C LEU A 79 -2.20 -1.84 -5.49
N GLY A 80 -3.21 -0.98 -5.35
CA GLY A 80 -4.61 -1.35 -5.62
C GLY A 80 -4.84 -1.83 -7.05
N GLN A 81 -4.25 -1.17 -8.05
CA GLN A 81 -4.30 -1.61 -9.45
C GLN A 81 -3.59 -2.95 -9.66
N LEU A 82 -2.46 -3.18 -8.99
CA LEU A 82 -1.72 -4.44 -9.06
C LEU A 82 -2.57 -5.59 -8.48
N ASP A 83 -3.20 -5.38 -7.33
CA ASP A 83 -4.08 -6.35 -6.69
C ASP A 83 -5.28 -6.69 -7.57
N GLU A 84 -5.96 -5.67 -8.13
CA GLU A 84 -7.10 -5.86 -9.02
C GLU A 84 -6.72 -6.67 -10.27
N THR A 85 -5.61 -6.30 -10.92
CA THR A 85 -5.15 -7.01 -12.12
C THR A 85 -4.73 -8.43 -11.81
N THR A 86 -4.14 -8.68 -10.64
CA THR A 86 -3.77 -10.03 -10.16
C THR A 86 -5.01 -10.89 -9.93
N ALA A 87 -6.05 -10.36 -9.29
CA ALA A 87 -7.32 -11.07 -9.08
C ALA A 87 -8.01 -11.43 -10.41
N ARG A 88 -8.09 -10.49 -11.34
CA ARG A 88 -8.64 -10.71 -12.69
C ARG A 88 -7.86 -11.78 -13.45
N LEU A 89 -6.54 -11.78 -13.35
CA LEU A 89 -5.66 -12.76 -13.98
C LEU A 89 -5.92 -14.17 -13.43
N LEU A 90 -6.02 -14.34 -12.11
CA LEU A 90 -6.34 -15.61 -11.47
C LEU A 90 -7.73 -16.11 -11.88
N GLN A 91 -8.72 -15.24 -11.93
CA GLN A 91 -10.07 -15.58 -12.38
C GLN A 91 -10.06 -16.03 -13.85
N THR A 92 -9.38 -15.31 -14.73
CA THR A 92 -9.29 -15.64 -16.15
C THR A 92 -8.57 -16.97 -16.37
N ARG A 93 -7.51 -17.28 -15.61
CA ARG A 93 -6.84 -18.59 -15.63
C ARG A 93 -7.79 -19.74 -15.28
N ARG A 94 -8.61 -19.58 -14.24
CA ARG A 94 -9.62 -20.59 -13.86
C ARG A 94 -10.65 -20.80 -14.98
N ARG A 95 -11.14 -19.71 -15.58
CA ARG A 95 -12.09 -19.78 -16.70
C ARG A 95 -11.47 -20.41 -17.94
N LEU A 96 -10.21 -20.14 -18.23
CA LEU A 96 -9.49 -20.76 -19.34
C LEU A 96 -9.37 -22.28 -19.12
N ALA A 97 -8.99 -22.71 -17.91
CA ALA A 97 -8.90 -24.14 -17.58
C ALA A 97 -10.24 -24.86 -17.72
N ALA A 98 -11.34 -24.24 -17.25
CA ALA A 98 -12.68 -24.81 -17.41
C ALA A 98 -13.14 -24.86 -18.87
N ALA A 99 -12.82 -23.84 -19.67
CA ALA A 99 -13.11 -23.83 -21.10
C ALA A 99 -12.30 -24.89 -21.86
N GLN A 100 -11.03 -25.11 -21.48
CA GLN A 100 -10.19 -26.17 -22.05
C GLN A 100 -10.78 -27.54 -21.77
N GLU A 101 -11.17 -27.81 -20.53
CA GLU A 101 -11.80 -29.09 -20.16
C GLU A 101 -13.10 -29.34 -20.95
N LEU A 102 -13.96 -28.31 -21.07
CA LEU A 102 -15.19 -28.41 -21.86
C LEU A 102 -14.92 -28.66 -23.33
N HIS A 103 -13.93 -27.98 -23.92
CA HIS A 103 -13.52 -28.19 -25.30
C HIS A 103 -13.03 -29.63 -25.51
N ASP A 104 -12.11 -30.12 -24.65
CA ASP A 104 -11.55 -31.47 -24.76
C ASP A 104 -12.63 -32.55 -24.65
N GLN A 105 -13.58 -32.40 -23.73
CA GLN A 105 -14.73 -33.28 -23.60
C GLN A 105 -15.62 -33.26 -24.85
N THR A 106 -15.83 -32.06 -25.43
CA THR A 106 -16.68 -31.91 -26.63
C THR A 106 -16.00 -32.51 -27.86
N VAL A 107 -14.67 -32.30 -28.01
CA VAL A 107 -13.87 -32.94 -29.07
C VAL A 107 -13.85 -34.46 -28.92
N ALA A 108 -13.70 -34.98 -27.71
CA ALA A 108 -13.74 -36.42 -27.46
C ALA A 108 -15.09 -37.05 -27.88
N ARG A 109 -16.21 -36.38 -27.54
CA ARG A 109 -17.55 -36.79 -27.98
C ARG A 109 -17.72 -36.76 -29.49
N LEU A 110 -17.22 -35.69 -30.17
CA LEU A 110 -17.26 -35.59 -31.63
C LEU A 110 -16.46 -36.73 -32.31
N ASN A 111 -15.26 -37.00 -31.76
CA ASN A 111 -14.41 -38.08 -32.26
C ASN A 111 -15.07 -39.47 -32.08
N GLU A 112 -15.69 -39.72 -30.90
CA GLU A 112 -16.43 -40.97 -30.67
C GLU A 112 -17.57 -41.12 -31.68
N ARG A 113 -18.37 -40.06 -31.91
CA ARG A 113 -19.42 -40.05 -32.91
C ARG A 113 -18.87 -40.28 -34.36
N ALA A 114 -17.75 -39.65 -34.72
CA ALA A 114 -17.12 -39.84 -36.01
C ALA A 114 -16.65 -41.30 -36.19
N VAL A 115 -16.05 -41.91 -35.18
CA VAL A 115 -15.67 -43.33 -35.19
C VAL A 115 -16.88 -44.22 -35.38
N GLN A 116 -17.95 -44.01 -34.63
CA GLN A 116 -19.22 -44.79 -34.74
C GLN A 116 -19.78 -44.66 -36.16
N ALA A 117 -19.86 -43.44 -36.70
CA ALA A 117 -20.34 -43.22 -38.08
C ALA A 117 -19.46 -43.91 -39.13
N PHE A 118 -18.12 -43.87 -38.97
CA PHE A 118 -17.16 -44.52 -39.86
C PHE A 118 -17.26 -46.05 -39.77
N MET A 119 -17.34 -46.62 -38.57
CA MET A 119 -17.44 -48.06 -38.34
C MET A 119 -18.77 -48.64 -38.83
N GLY A 120 -19.85 -47.85 -38.75
CA GLY A 120 -21.16 -48.22 -39.30
C GLY A 120 -21.18 -48.33 -40.84
N GLY A 121 -20.37 -47.51 -41.50
CA GLY A 121 -20.28 -47.46 -42.94
C GLY A 121 -21.54 -46.93 -43.66
N ALA A 122 -21.41 -46.43 -44.86
CA ALA A 122 -22.51 -45.86 -45.65
C ALA A 122 -23.64 -46.87 -46.01
N GLY A 123 -23.39 -48.17 -45.80
CA GLY A 123 -24.35 -49.21 -46.05
C GLY A 123 -25.37 -49.41 -44.92
N GLN A 124 -24.99 -49.12 -43.67
CA GLN A 124 -25.90 -49.32 -42.53
C GLN A 124 -27.10 -48.37 -42.53
N ASP A 125 -26.91 -47.13 -42.91
CA ASP A 125 -27.96 -46.13 -43.01
C ASP A 125 -28.99 -46.53 -44.09
N PHE A 126 -28.50 -47.04 -45.20
CA PHE A 126 -29.34 -47.56 -46.29
C PHE A 126 -30.09 -48.83 -45.83
N GLU A 127 -29.42 -49.76 -45.20
CA GLU A 127 -30.02 -51.00 -44.66
C GLU A 127 -31.08 -50.68 -43.58
N PHE A 128 -30.82 -49.71 -42.74
CA PHE A 128 -31.76 -49.20 -41.75
C PHE A 128 -33.05 -48.64 -42.39
N LEU A 129 -32.94 -47.92 -43.51
CA LEU A 129 -34.09 -47.39 -44.23
C LEU A 129 -34.87 -48.46 -45.00
N VAL A 130 -34.17 -49.34 -45.71
CA VAL A 130 -34.79 -50.41 -46.53
C VAL A 130 -35.42 -51.48 -45.67
N GLY A 131 -34.96 -51.67 -44.44
CA GLY A 131 -35.57 -52.59 -43.46
C GLY A 131 -36.91 -52.08 -42.82
N SER A 132 -37.47 -50.99 -43.34
CA SER A 132 -38.75 -50.46 -42.87
C SER A 132 -39.91 -51.37 -43.21
N SER A 133 -40.84 -51.58 -42.25
CA SER A 133 -41.99 -52.47 -42.38
C SER A 133 -43.26 -51.80 -42.91
N SER A 134 -43.28 -50.45 -42.96
CA SER A 134 -44.37 -49.59 -43.42
C SER A 134 -43.89 -48.21 -43.82
N LEU A 135 -44.72 -47.43 -44.52
CA LEU A 135 -44.43 -46.03 -44.84
C LEU A 135 -44.34 -45.14 -43.55
N SER A 136 -45.08 -45.47 -42.51
CA SER A 136 -44.97 -44.80 -41.21
C SER A 136 -43.62 -45.12 -40.57
N ASP A 137 -43.20 -46.38 -40.53
CA ASP A 137 -41.88 -46.81 -40.00
C ASP A 137 -40.74 -46.16 -40.79
N LEU A 138 -40.87 -46.04 -42.10
CA LEU A 138 -39.89 -45.32 -42.92
C LEU A 138 -39.79 -43.81 -42.55
N SER A 139 -40.98 -43.19 -42.33
CA SER A 139 -40.99 -41.76 -41.91
C SER A 139 -40.32 -41.57 -40.57
N ASP A 140 -40.64 -42.43 -39.58
CA ASP A 140 -40.03 -42.37 -38.25
C ASP A 140 -38.51 -42.59 -38.27
N ARG A 141 -38.05 -43.50 -39.12
CA ARG A 141 -36.59 -43.74 -39.34
C ARG A 141 -35.88 -42.59 -40.01
N LEU A 142 -36.53 -41.94 -40.99
CA LEU A 142 -35.96 -40.71 -41.62
C LEU A 142 -35.92 -39.57 -40.62
N GLU A 143 -36.96 -39.40 -39.78
CA GLU A 143 -36.94 -38.38 -38.74
C GLU A 143 -35.82 -38.63 -37.73
N PHE A 144 -35.64 -39.89 -37.31
CA PHE A 144 -34.53 -40.26 -36.42
C PHE A 144 -33.16 -39.99 -37.04
N MET A 145 -32.93 -40.36 -38.31
CA MET A 145 -31.66 -40.06 -39.01
C MET A 145 -31.41 -38.57 -39.12
N ASN A 146 -32.44 -37.76 -39.42
CA ASN A 146 -32.33 -36.32 -39.49
C ASN A 146 -32.01 -35.74 -38.10
N ALA A 147 -32.61 -36.24 -37.02
CA ALA A 147 -32.29 -35.81 -35.66
C ALA A 147 -30.85 -36.16 -35.26
N VAL A 148 -30.34 -37.33 -35.68
CA VAL A 148 -28.92 -37.73 -35.49
C VAL A 148 -27.98 -36.82 -36.25
N ALA A 149 -28.25 -36.54 -37.53
CA ALA A 149 -27.43 -35.63 -38.35
C ALA A 149 -27.42 -34.21 -37.80
N GLN A 150 -28.59 -33.72 -37.31
CA GLN A 150 -28.68 -32.43 -36.65
C GLN A 150 -27.87 -32.40 -35.35
N GLY A 151 -27.95 -33.44 -34.54
CA GLY A 151 -27.16 -33.55 -33.31
C GLY A 151 -25.63 -33.57 -33.57
N ASP A 152 -25.19 -34.22 -34.62
CA ASP A 152 -23.78 -34.26 -35.02
C ASP A 152 -23.31 -32.85 -35.53
N ALA A 153 -24.17 -32.13 -36.27
CA ALA A 153 -23.90 -30.77 -36.72
C ALA A 153 -23.83 -29.80 -35.51
N ASP A 154 -24.75 -29.94 -34.55
CA ASP A 154 -24.76 -29.11 -33.33
C ASP A 154 -23.52 -29.38 -32.47
N LEU A 155 -23.07 -30.64 -32.39
CA LEU A 155 -21.83 -31.01 -31.70
C LEU A 155 -20.59 -30.42 -32.37
N ALA A 156 -20.52 -30.46 -33.69
CA ALA A 156 -19.43 -29.81 -34.45
C ALA A 156 -19.42 -28.28 -34.26
N GLN A 157 -20.61 -27.66 -34.26
CA GLN A 157 -20.74 -26.22 -33.98
C GLN A 157 -20.29 -25.90 -32.54
N THR A 158 -20.61 -26.79 -31.58
CA THR A 158 -20.18 -26.62 -30.18
C THR A 158 -18.65 -26.69 -30.06
N VAL A 159 -17.97 -27.59 -30.77
CA VAL A 159 -16.50 -27.63 -30.83
C VAL A 159 -15.94 -26.30 -31.32
N GLN A 160 -16.51 -25.75 -32.43
CA GLN A 160 -16.08 -24.46 -32.94
C GLN A 160 -16.30 -23.33 -31.94
N ASN A 161 -17.44 -23.31 -31.26
CA ASN A 161 -17.76 -22.30 -30.25
C ASN A 161 -16.80 -22.37 -29.04
N THR A 162 -16.49 -23.58 -28.56
CA THR A 162 -15.54 -23.79 -27.46
C THR A 162 -14.12 -23.40 -27.87
N GLN A 163 -13.69 -23.66 -29.13
CA GLN A 163 -12.40 -23.19 -29.65
C GLN A 163 -12.34 -21.66 -29.67
N ASN A 164 -13.36 -20.99 -30.16
CA ASN A 164 -13.41 -19.52 -30.19
C ASN A 164 -13.37 -18.94 -28.76
N GLU A 165 -14.01 -19.57 -27.78
CA GLU A 165 -13.95 -19.19 -26.38
C GLU A 165 -12.54 -19.34 -25.79
N LEU A 166 -11.82 -20.43 -26.12
CA LEU A 166 -10.43 -20.63 -25.72
C LEU A 166 -9.53 -19.52 -26.26
N ASP A 167 -9.65 -19.20 -27.55
CA ASP A 167 -8.84 -18.16 -28.20
C ASP A 167 -9.10 -16.79 -27.56
N LEU A 168 -10.36 -16.47 -27.27
CA LEU A 168 -10.74 -15.25 -26.56
C LEU A 168 -10.13 -15.20 -25.16
N ARG A 169 -10.24 -16.30 -24.38
CA ARG A 169 -9.68 -16.34 -23.01
C ARG A 169 -8.16 -16.30 -23.01
N ALA A 170 -7.50 -16.93 -23.96
CA ALA A 170 -6.05 -16.86 -24.13
C ALA A 170 -5.58 -15.42 -24.42
N SER A 171 -6.28 -14.72 -25.31
CA SER A 171 -5.99 -13.31 -25.60
C SER A 171 -6.20 -12.43 -24.37
N GLN A 172 -7.32 -12.60 -23.64
CA GLN A 172 -7.60 -11.86 -22.40
C GLN A 172 -6.53 -12.12 -21.33
N LEU A 173 -6.03 -13.36 -21.23
CA LEU A 173 -4.96 -13.70 -20.30
C LEU A 173 -3.66 -12.98 -20.63
N ALA A 174 -3.29 -12.93 -21.91
CA ALA A 174 -2.08 -12.22 -22.38
C ALA A 174 -2.16 -10.71 -22.07
N ASP A 175 -3.31 -10.10 -22.34
CA ASP A 175 -3.55 -8.69 -22.03
C ASP A 175 -3.46 -8.40 -20.51
N LEU A 176 -4.08 -9.24 -19.69
CA LEU A 176 -4.03 -9.10 -18.24
C LEU A 176 -2.62 -9.31 -17.67
N GLN A 177 -1.83 -10.23 -18.25
CA GLN A 177 -0.42 -10.40 -17.86
C GLN A 177 0.40 -9.14 -18.15
N SER A 178 0.17 -8.51 -19.31
CA SER A 178 0.81 -7.23 -19.64
C SER A 178 0.40 -6.10 -18.70
N GLN A 179 -0.89 -6.01 -18.37
CA GLN A 179 -1.40 -5.03 -17.41
C GLN A 179 -0.82 -5.25 -16.01
N GLN A 180 -0.73 -6.49 -15.53
CA GLN A 180 -0.12 -6.81 -14.25
C GLN A 180 1.36 -6.41 -14.19
N GLN A 181 2.12 -6.70 -15.26
CA GLN A 181 3.53 -6.29 -15.33
C GLN A 181 3.68 -4.77 -15.28
N ALA A 182 2.81 -4.04 -15.98
CA ALA A 182 2.82 -2.58 -15.97
C ALA A 182 2.46 -2.03 -14.58
N ALA A 183 1.44 -2.59 -13.92
CA ALA A 183 1.04 -2.20 -12.56
C ALA A 183 2.14 -2.49 -11.54
N ALA A 184 2.80 -3.65 -11.62
CA ALA A 184 3.93 -4.00 -10.76
C ALA A 184 5.12 -3.04 -10.95
N ALA A 185 5.42 -2.66 -12.20
CA ALA A 185 6.46 -1.68 -12.49
C ALA A 185 6.12 -0.29 -11.93
N ALA A 186 4.84 0.13 -12.03
CA ALA A 186 4.37 1.40 -11.48
C ALA A 186 4.47 1.43 -9.94
N ALA A 187 4.03 0.36 -9.28
CA ALA A 187 4.12 0.23 -7.82
C ALA A 187 5.58 0.28 -7.34
N LYS A 188 6.48 -0.45 -8.01
CA LYS A 188 7.92 -0.42 -7.71
C LYS A 188 8.54 0.97 -7.91
N ALA A 189 8.16 1.69 -8.96
CA ALA A 189 8.64 3.04 -9.22
C ALA A 189 8.14 4.02 -8.13
N ALA A 190 6.87 3.95 -7.75
CA ALA A 190 6.30 4.76 -6.69
C ALA A 190 6.98 4.46 -5.34
N GLN A 191 7.23 3.20 -5.00
CA GLN A 191 7.95 2.79 -3.80
C GLN A 191 9.37 3.37 -3.76
N ALA A 192 10.09 3.37 -4.87
CA ALA A 192 11.43 3.97 -4.93
C ALA A 192 11.39 5.48 -4.62
N ILE A 193 10.41 6.21 -5.14
CA ILE A 193 10.23 7.64 -4.86
C ILE A 193 9.95 7.88 -3.37
N VAL A 194 9.09 7.08 -2.75
CA VAL A 194 8.81 7.16 -1.31
C VAL A 194 10.08 6.92 -0.49
N SER A 195 10.87 5.89 -0.85
CA SER A 195 12.14 5.60 -0.19
C SER A 195 13.15 6.75 -0.30
N ASP A 196 13.29 7.35 -1.47
CA ASP A 196 14.17 8.50 -1.69
C ASP A 196 13.73 9.72 -0.87
N ASN A 197 12.43 9.97 -0.80
CA ASN A 197 11.87 11.05 0.01
C ASN A 197 12.14 10.84 1.50
N PHE A 198 12.04 9.62 2.02
CA PHE A 198 12.42 9.31 3.40
C PHE A 198 13.93 9.55 3.66
N ALA A 199 14.79 9.14 2.75
CA ALA A 199 16.22 9.38 2.88
C ALA A 199 16.55 10.88 2.91
N GLN A 200 15.90 11.69 2.08
CA GLN A 200 16.03 13.15 2.09
C GLN A 200 15.52 13.76 3.40
N GLN A 201 14.37 13.29 3.91
CA GLN A 201 13.82 13.74 5.17
C GLN A 201 14.79 13.47 6.34
N GLN A 202 15.35 12.26 6.44
CA GLN A 202 16.37 11.93 7.44
C GLN A 202 17.60 12.81 7.32
N GLY A 203 18.03 13.09 6.10
CA GLY A 203 19.14 14.01 5.83
C GLY A 203 18.90 15.40 6.38
N LEU A 204 17.73 15.99 6.10
CA LEU A 204 17.34 17.33 6.59
C LEU A 204 17.25 17.37 8.11
N VAL A 205 16.61 16.40 8.74
CA VAL A 205 16.51 16.29 10.21
C VAL A 205 17.91 16.20 10.85
N SER A 206 18.81 15.39 10.29
CA SER A 206 20.19 15.31 10.75
C SER A 206 20.94 16.64 10.64
N GLN A 207 20.74 17.38 9.55
CA GLN A 207 21.34 18.71 9.36
C GLN A 207 20.81 19.73 10.37
N ILE A 208 19.48 19.79 10.56
CA ILE A 208 18.82 20.63 11.55
C ILE A 208 19.39 20.34 12.96
N THR A 209 19.47 19.07 13.35
CA THR A 209 19.98 18.64 14.65
C THR A 209 21.44 19.08 14.85
N LYS A 210 22.30 18.90 13.84
CA LYS A 210 23.71 19.33 13.89
C LYS A 210 23.83 20.85 14.01
N LYS A 211 23.01 21.61 13.28
CA LYS A 211 23.02 23.08 13.33
C LYS A 211 22.55 23.59 14.68
N LEU A 212 21.50 22.99 15.26
CA LEU A 212 21.04 23.36 16.59
C LEU A 212 22.08 23.05 17.67
N ALA A 213 22.75 21.89 17.62
CA ALA A 213 23.86 21.56 18.51
C ALA A 213 25.03 22.55 18.36
N ALA A 214 25.34 22.96 17.14
CA ALA A 214 26.36 24.00 16.90
C ALA A 214 25.96 25.35 17.51
N ALA A 215 24.69 25.75 17.35
CA ALA A 215 24.17 26.99 17.96
C ALA A 215 24.24 26.95 19.50
N GLU A 216 23.94 25.82 20.11
CA GLU A 216 24.06 25.63 21.57
C GLU A 216 25.50 25.78 22.09
N SER A 217 26.52 25.48 21.27
CA SER A 217 27.92 25.69 21.64
C SER A 217 28.27 27.16 21.93
N TYR A 218 27.47 28.09 21.43
CA TYR A 218 27.59 29.53 21.69
C TYR A 218 26.76 29.97 22.91
N LYS A 219 26.05 29.09 23.59
CA LYS A 219 25.12 29.31 24.70
C LYS A 219 25.66 30.25 25.80
N LYS A 220 26.95 30.14 26.11
CA LYS A 220 27.61 31.01 27.11
C LYS A 220 27.83 32.46 26.64
N LYS A 221 27.66 32.74 25.33
CA LYS A 221 27.96 34.03 24.72
C LYS A 221 26.73 34.76 24.20
N ILE A 222 25.54 34.14 24.29
CA ILE A 222 24.29 34.68 23.75
C ILE A 222 23.37 35.21 24.83
N SER A 223 22.49 36.13 24.46
CA SER A 223 21.49 36.67 25.38
C SER A 223 20.46 35.63 25.78
N LYS A 224 19.81 35.82 26.95
CA LYS A 224 18.76 34.93 27.45
C LYS A 224 17.63 34.72 26.43
N ALA A 225 17.27 35.77 25.69
CA ALA A 225 16.23 35.70 24.65
C ALA A 225 16.57 34.70 23.56
N TYR A 226 17.81 34.65 23.05
CA TYR A 226 18.24 33.64 22.07
C TYR A 226 18.30 32.23 22.63
N GLN A 227 18.60 32.09 23.92
CA GLN A 227 18.54 30.75 24.56
C GLN A 227 17.11 30.20 24.59
N GLU A 228 16.12 31.05 24.82
CA GLU A 228 14.70 30.67 24.78
C GLU A 228 14.27 30.34 23.33
N GLU A 229 14.70 31.12 22.34
CA GLU A 229 14.43 30.87 20.94
C GLU A 229 15.07 29.55 20.44
N LEU A 230 16.31 29.25 20.84
CA LEU A 230 16.97 27.97 20.55
C LEU A 230 16.23 26.77 21.19
N ARG A 231 15.75 26.92 22.42
CA ARG A 231 14.96 25.85 23.09
C ARG A 231 13.65 25.60 22.35
N ALA A 232 12.93 26.67 21.99
CA ALA A 232 11.69 26.57 21.23
C ALA A 232 11.95 25.92 19.84
N ALA A 233 13.06 26.27 19.17
CA ALA A 233 13.48 25.70 17.91
C ALA A 233 13.84 24.21 18.04
N ALA A 234 14.52 23.79 19.13
CA ALA A 234 14.86 22.41 19.38
C ALA A 234 13.61 21.55 19.67
N GLN A 235 12.71 22.05 20.49
CA GLN A 235 11.47 21.33 20.82
C GLN A 235 10.58 21.13 19.59
N SER A 236 10.47 22.11 18.71
CA SER A 236 9.68 22.00 17.48
C SER A 236 10.34 21.12 16.39
N SER A 237 11.62 20.79 16.49
CA SER A 237 12.30 19.88 15.55
C SER A 237 12.23 18.41 15.95
N GLN A 238 12.00 18.10 17.22
CA GLN A 238 11.93 16.73 17.70
C GLN A 238 10.59 16.03 17.44
N GLY A 239 9.52 16.74 17.11
CA GLY A 239 8.17 16.19 17.01
C GLY A 239 7.55 16.17 15.60
N ASN A 240 8.20 16.69 14.57
CA ASN A 240 7.50 16.99 13.32
C ASN A 240 7.88 16.06 12.16
N TYR A 241 7.64 14.76 12.31
CA TYR A 241 7.72 13.80 11.20
C TYR A 241 6.43 13.67 10.39
N GLY A 242 5.33 14.30 10.80
CA GLY A 242 3.98 14.08 10.27
C GLY A 242 3.27 15.26 9.60
N GLY A 243 3.91 16.41 9.40
CA GLY A 243 3.23 17.60 8.87
C GLY A 243 2.94 17.52 7.37
N GLY A 244 1.69 17.55 6.97
CA GLY A 244 1.25 17.57 5.55
C GLY A 244 -0.20 17.14 5.37
N HIS A 245 -0.86 16.69 6.42
CA HIS A 245 -2.25 16.26 6.38
C HIS A 245 -3.20 17.44 6.60
N SER A 246 -4.27 17.51 5.81
CA SER A 246 -5.37 18.43 6.11
C SER A 246 -6.05 18.01 7.42
N PRO A 247 -6.41 18.97 8.31
CA PRO A 247 -7.11 18.65 9.54
C PRO A 247 -8.39 17.86 9.25
N VAL A 248 -8.54 16.70 9.87
CA VAL A 248 -9.76 15.91 9.84
C VAL A 248 -10.35 15.94 11.25
N PRO A 249 -11.62 16.35 11.43
CA PRO A 249 -12.21 16.41 12.77
C PRO A 249 -12.22 15.02 13.41
N VAL A 250 -11.63 14.92 14.61
CA VAL A 250 -11.74 13.73 15.44
C VAL A 250 -13.11 13.75 16.13
N PRO A 251 -13.86 12.64 16.19
CA PRO A 251 -15.15 12.58 16.85
C PRO A 251 -15.05 12.93 18.33
N PRO A 252 -16.09 13.61 18.91
CA PRO A 252 -16.12 13.96 20.31
C PRO A 252 -15.90 12.74 21.24
N GLY A 253 -15.00 12.89 22.20
CA GLY A 253 -14.61 11.83 23.14
C GLY A 253 -13.45 10.96 22.68
N TYR A 254 -12.93 11.17 21.46
CA TYR A 254 -11.78 10.45 20.92
C TYR A 254 -10.57 11.35 20.62
N GLU A 255 -10.62 12.64 20.97
CA GLU A 255 -9.60 13.66 20.61
C GLU A 255 -8.20 13.33 21.13
N HIS A 256 -8.10 12.54 22.19
CA HIS A 256 -6.84 12.20 22.85
C HIS A 256 -6.64 10.69 23.01
N VAL A 257 -7.32 9.88 22.20
CA VAL A 257 -7.17 8.41 22.26
C VAL A 257 -5.74 8.02 21.94
N LEU A 258 -5.18 8.53 20.84
CA LEU A 258 -3.75 8.37 20.57
C LEU A 258 -3.00 9.56 21.19
N GLN A 259 -2.26 9.30 22.26
CA GLN A 259 -1.49 10.32 22.99
C GLN A 259 -0.16 10.62 22.30
N VAL A 260 0.35 9.65 21.55
CA VAL A 260 1.54 9.76 20.69
C VAL A 260 1.28 9.07 19.36
N CYS A 261 2.03 9.44 18.34
CA CYS A 261 2.00 8.74 17.06
C CYS A 261 2.51 7.30 17.21
N PRO A 262 1.81 6.28 16.69
CA PRO A 262 2.23 4.88 16.85
C PRO A 262 3.55 4.55 16.17
N VAL A 263 3.97 5.27 15.14
CA VAL A 263 5.29 5.10 14.50
C VAL A 263 6.20 6.25 14.93
N ASP A 264 7.25 5.95 15.69
CA ASP A 264 8.20 6.95 16.20
C ASP A 264 9.41 7.10 15.25
N GLY A 265 9.18 7.81 14.15
CA GLY A 265 10.21 8.09 13.15
C GLY A 265 9.67 8.72 11.89
N PRO A 266 10.49 8.78 10.82
CA PRO A 266 10.06 9.24 9.50
C PRO A 266 8.89 8.38 9.01
N ARG A 267 7.78 9.00 8.65
CA ARG A 267 6.55 8.30 8.28
C ARG A 267 5.75 9.08 7.26
N SER A 268 4.92 8.35 6.51
CA SER A 268 3.92 8.90 5.61
C SER A 268 2.71 7.97 5.57
N PHE A 269 1.51 8.52 5.56
CA PHE A 269 0.27 7.74 5.46
C PHE A 269 -0.80 8.53 4.72
N GLY A 270 -1.73 7.83 4.11
CA GLY A 270 -2.93 8.38 3.48
C GLY A 270 -4.17 7.70 4.03
N ASP A 271 -5.35 8.24 3.74
CA ASP A 271 -6.62 7.64 4.14
C ASP A 271 -6.93 6.40 3.27
N GLY A 272 -6.34 5.27 3.63
CA GLY A 272 -6.50 3.99 2.95
C GLY A 272 -7.61 3.09 3.50
N PHE A 273 -8.37 3.54 4.51
CA PHE A 273 -9.42 2.74 5.13
C PHE A 273 -10.56 2.42 4.14
N GLY A 274 -10.90 1.14 4.01
CA GLY A 274 -11.91 0.67 3.06
C GLY A 274 -11.41 0.48 1.63
N ALA A 275 -10.12 0.67 1.36
CA ALA A 275 -9.53 0.32 0.07
C ALA A 275 -9.72 -1.18 -0.22
N PRO A 276 -10.07 -1.59 -1.45
CA PRO A 276 -10.20 -3.00 -1.79
C PRO A 276 -8.85 -3.72 -1.72
N ARG A 277 -8.83 -4.91 -1.13
CA ARG A 277 -7.69 -5.81 -1.05
C ARG A 277 -8.08 -7.17 -1.63
N TYR A 278 -7.13 -7.87 -2.25
CA TYR A 278 -7.39 -9.12 -2.96
C TYR A 278 -6.48 -10.27 -2.52
N PHE A 279 -5.47 -10.02 -1.71
CA PHE A 279 -4.64 -11.08 -1.13
C PHE A 279 -5.48 -11.95 -0.18
N GLY A 280 -5.41 -13.26 -0.33
CA GLY A 280 -6.24 -14.18 0.46
C GLY A 280 -7.74 -14.20 0.12
N GLY A 281 -8.19 -13.39 -0.84
CA GLY A 281 -9.57 -13.16 -1.25
C GLY A 281 -9.97 -11.69 -1.13
N TYR A 282 -11.10 -11.33 -1.73
CA TYR A 282 -11.59 -9.93 -1.65
C TYR A 282 -11.98 -9.57 -0.22
N HIS A 283 -11.40 -8.49 0.29
CA HIS A 283 -11.79 -7.86 1.57
C HIS A 283 -11.50 -6.36 1.53
N LEU A 284 -12.08 -5.61 2.46
CA LEU A 284 -11.81 -4.19 2.62
C LEU A 284 -10.65 -3.99 3.60
N HIS A 285 -9.82 -3.01 3.33
CA HIS A 285 -8.72 -2.60 4.20
C HIS A 285 -9.25 -2.02 5.51
N LYS A 286 -9.00 -2.65 6.66
CA LYS A 286 -9.54 -2.27 7.96
C LYS A 286 -8.70 -1.25 8.73
N GLY A 287 -7.61 -0.79 8.17
CA GLY A 287 -6.65 0.11 8.80
C GLY A 287 -6.16 1.22 7.90
N VAL A 288 -5.09 1.83 8.34
CA VAL A 288 -4.27 2.78 7.59
C VAL A 288 -2.83 2.27 7.57
N ASP A 289 -2.23 2.21 6.38
CA ASP A 289 -0.85 1.81 6.21
C ASP A 289 0.07 3.02 6.45
N ILE A 290 0.87 2.96 7.50
CA ILE A 290 1.86 3.99 7.87
C ILE A 290 3.21 3.56 7.28
N LEU A 291 3.54 4.08 6.11
CA LEU A 291 4.84 3.83 5.47
C LEU A 291 5.96 4.41 6.32
N SER A 292 6.99 3.61 6.55
CA SER A 292 8.16 4.02 7.33
C SER A 292 9.35 3.12 6.99
N PRO A 293 10.60 3.57 7.17
CA PRO A 293 11.77 2.73 6.96
C PRO A 293 11.75 1.47 7.83
N LEU A 294 12.31 0.37 7.31
CA LEU A 294 12.49 -0.88 8.04
C LEU A 294 13.17 -0.63 9.39
N GLY A 295 12.61 -1.19 10.46
CA GLY A 295 13.18 -1.09 11.81
C GLY A 295 12.85 0.22 12.55
N THR A 296 12.00 1.09 12.00
CA THR A 296 11.48 2.25 12.74
C THR A 296 10.67 1.75 13.94
N PRO A 297 10.85 2.33 15.16
CA PRO A 297 10.10 1.92 16.33
C PRO A 297 8.59 2.11 16.16
N ILE A 298 7.82 1.10 16.56
CA ILE A 298 6.37 1.19 16.79
C ILE A 298 6.17 1.29 18.30
N VAL A 299 5.42 2.28 18.74
CA VAL A 299 5.22 2.58 20.15
C VAL A 299 3.76 2.45 20.58
N ALA A 300 3.53 2.14 21.84
CA ALA A 300 2.18 2.12 22.42
C ALA A 300 1.59 3.54 22.39
N PRO A 301 0.45 3.78 21.72
CA PRO A 301 -0.10 5.12 21.60
C PRO A 301 -0.87 5.56 22.84
N PHE A 302 -1.09 4.67 23.79
CA PHE A 302 -1.71 4.88 25.11
C PHE A 302 -1.30 3.78 26.07
N ASP A 303 -1.55 4.03 27.37
CA ASP A 303 -1.33 3.03 28.42
C ASP A 303 -2.26 1.84 28.25
N GLY A 304 -1.73 0.62 28.36
CA GLY A 304 -2.52 -0.57 28.15
C GLY A 304 -1.79 -1.88 28.38
N TYR A 305 -2.26 -2.92 27.73
CA TYR A 305 -1.66 -4.24 27.73
C TYR A 305 -1.35 -4.67 26.32
N ALA A 306 -0.08 -4.88 26.00
CA ALA A 306 0.39 -5.35 24.71
C ALA A 306 0.30 -6.88 24.62
N SER A 307 -0.04 -7.39 23.45
CA SER A 307 -0.05 -8.82 23.12
C SER A 307 0.38 -9.07 21.69
N THR A 308 1.23 -10.08 21.49
CA THR A 308 1.71 -10.47 20.16
C THR A 308 0.83 -11.55 19.53
N SER A 309 0.76 -11.54 18.21
CA SER A 309 0.17 -12.60 17.41
C SER A 309 0.92 -12.74 16.09
N TYR A 310 0.59 -13.80 15.35
CA TYR A 310 1.07 -14.02 13.98
C TYR A 310 -0.06 -14.58 13.13
N ASN A 311 -0.23 -14.04 11.92
CA ASN A 311 -1.11 -14.62 10.91
C ASN A 311 -0.51 -14.42 9.51
N SER A 312 -1.01 -15.14 8.51
CA SER A 312 -0.43 -15.13 7.15
C SER A 312 -0.57 -13.80 6.42
N ALA A 313 -1.58 -13.00 6.74
CA ALA A 313 -1.76 -11.66 6.17
C ALA A 313 -0.93 -10.63 6.95
N GLY A 314 -1.21 -10.43 8.22
CA GLY A 314 -0.54 -9.42 9.04
C GLY A 314 0.91 -9.72 9.41
N GLY A 315 1.40 -10.94 9.17
CA GLY A 315 2.74 -11.34 9.62
C GLY A 315 2.89 -11.29 11.14
N ASN A 316 3.97 -10.70 11.63
CA ASN A 316 4.14 -10.39 13.04
C ASN A 316 3.27 -9.21 13.44
N THR A 317 2.46 -9.37 14.49
CA THR A 317 1.50 -8.34 14.92
C THR A 317 1.55 -8.08 16.42
N VAL A 318 1.28 -6.84 16.81
CA VAL A 318 1.12 -6.43 18.22
C VAL A 318 -0.17 -5.64 18.36
N SER A 319 -1.01 -6.05 19.31
CA SER A 319 -2.17 -5.27 19.73
C SER A 319 -1.92 -4.65 21.10
N VAL A 320 -2.41 -3.44 21.33
CA VAL A 320 -2.44 -2.80 22.67
C VAL A 320 -3.87 -2.54 23.03
N SER A 321 -4.33 -3.15 24.11
CA SER A 321 -5.69 -2.96 24.66
C SER A 321 -5.65 -1.95 25.80
N GLY A 322 -6.45 -0.90 25.70
CA GLY A 322 -6.54 0.19 26.67
C GLY A 322 -7.97 0.52 27.10
N ALA A 323 -8.13 1.61 27.82
CA ALA A 323 -9.40 2.01 28.43
C ALA A 323 -10.49 2.36 27.40
N VAL A 324 -10.11 2.90 26.22
CA VAL A 324 -11.04 3.41 25.19
C VAL A 324 -11.23 2.43 24.05
N GLY A 325 -10.26 1.59 23.81
CA GLY A 325 -10.24 0.65 22.69
C GLY A 325 -8.94 -0.12 22.62
N SER A 326 -8.74 -0.82 21.52
CA SER A 326 -7.49 -1.47 21.18
C SER A 326 -6.95 -0.98 19.85
N VAL A 327 -5.63 -1.00 19.72
CA VAL A 327 -4.96 -0.81 18.44
C VAL A 327 -4.33 -2.13 18.00
N TYR A 328 -4.24 -2.32 16.68
CA TYR A 328 -3.57 -3.45 16.06
C TYR A 328 -2.51 -2.91 15.12
N ASN A 329 -1.29 -3.40 15.26
CA ASN A 329 -0.14 -3.08 14.43
C ASN A 329 0.32 -4.37 13.75
N ALA A 330 0.52 -4.35 12.44
CA ALA A 330 0.91 -5.52 11.68
C ALA A 330 2.17 -5.29 10.83
N HIS A 331 2.65 -6.38 10.21
CA HIS A 331 3.82 -6.45 9.35
C HIS A 331 5.16 -6.16 10.05
N LEU A 332 5.21 -6.31 11.37
CA LEU A 332 6.41 -6.02 12.16
C LEU A 332 7.61 -6.86 11.70
N SER A 333 8.79 -6.22 11.62
CA SER A 333 10.05 -6.94 11.38
C SER A 333 10.47 -7.74 12.61
N GLN A 334 10.19 -7.18 13.81
CA GLN A 334 10.55 -7.82 15.07
C GLN A 334 9.71 -7.25 16.21
N TYR A 335 9.52 -8.06 17.25
CA TYR A 335 8.92 -7.65 18.51
C TYR A 335 9.95 -6.96 19.40
N SER A 336 9.50 -6.12 20.34
CA SER A 336 10.32 -5.60 21.45
C SER A 336 10.19 -6.49 22.69
N ALA A 337 10.96 -6.19 23.73
CA ALA A 337 10.83 -6.86 25.03
C ALA A 337 9.49 -6.55 25.72
N LEU A 338 8.80 -5.46 25.34
CA LEU A 338 7.53 -5.00 25.90
C LEU A 338 6.31 -5.39 25.07
N SER A 339 6.46 -6.19 24.01
CA SER A 339 5.37 -6.60 23.14
C SER A 339 4.33 -7.51 23.79
N ASN A 340 4.59 -8.02 24.99
CA ASN A 340 3.67 -8.82 25.80
C ASN A 340 3.73 -8.35 27.26
N GLY A 341 2.65 -7.73 27.75
CA GLY A 341 2.57 -7.23 29.10
C GLY A 341 2.03 -5.81 29.19
N PRO A 342 2.03 -5.22 30.41
CA PRO A 342 1.64 -3.85 30.61
C PRO A 342 2.63 -2.90 29.90
N VAL A 343 2.09 -1.88 29.22
CA VAL A 343 2.86 -0.84 28.54
C VAL A 343 2.33 0.53 28.89
N HIS A 344 3.22 1.52 28.86
CA HIS A 344 2.89 2.93 28.98
C HIS A 344 2.98 3.61 27.62
N THR A 345 2.31 4.74 27.49
CA THR A 345 2.38 5.60 26.30
C THR A 345 3.84 5.89 25.92
N GLY A 346 4.19 5.60 24.68
CA GLY A 346 5.55 5.78 24.13
C GLY A 346 6.50 4.59 24.30
N ASP A 347 6.11 3.54 25.04
CA ASP A 347 6.90 2.31 25.12
C ASP A 347 7.02 1.64 23.73
N VAL A 348 8.21 1.24 23.36
CA VAL A 348 8.44 0.53 22.09
C VAL A 348 7.86 -0.87 22.18
N ILE A 349 6.90 -1.19 21.30
CA ILE A 349 6.20 -2.48 21.24
C ILE A 349 6.62 -3.33 20.04
N GLY A 350 7.37 -2.78 19.10
CA GLY A 350 7.87 -3.49 17.93
C GLY A 350 8.56 -2.56 16.95
N TYR A 351 8.82 -3.07 15.76
CA TYR A 351 9.56 -2.34 14.73
C TYR A 351 8.93 -2.58 13.37
N VAL A 352 8.81 -1.52 12.57
CA VAL A 352 8.28 -1.55 11.20
C VAL A 352 8.99 -2.60 10.35
N GLY A 353 8.23 -3.33 9.59
CA GLY A 353 8.71 -4.39 8.70
C GLY A 353 7.86 -4.55 7.45
N ASP A 354 7.93 -5.75 6.89
CA ASP A 354 7.22 -6.18 5.69
C ASP A 354 6.79 -7.66 5.79
N THR A 355 6.64 -8.17 7.02
CA THR A 355 6.21 -9.56 7.23
C THR A 355 4.75 -9.77 6.83
N GLY A 356 4.34 -11.03 6.63
CA GLY A 356 3.01 -11.34 6.13
C GLY A 356 2.88 -11.09 4.62
N ASP A 357 1.84 -10.39 4.21
CA ASP A 357 1.57 -10.05 2.81
C ASP A 357 2.06 -8.64 2.40
N ALA A 358 2.74 -7.92 3.29
CA ALA A 358 3.23 -6.57 3.05
C ALA A 358 4.40 -6.48 2.06
N ALA A 359 5.20 -7.54 1.93
CA ALA A 359 6.39 -7.50 1.08
C ALA A 359 6.06 -7.14 -0.38
N PRO A 360 6.82 -6.22 -1.00
CA PRO A 360 8.07 -5.63 -0.56
C PRO A 360 7.93 -4.23 0.09
N THR A 361 6.77 -3.86 0.62
CA THR A 361 6.49 -2.50 1.13
C THR A 361 6.58 -2.47 2.65
N MET A 362 7.57 -1.74 3.19
CA MET A 362 7.72 -1.57 4.63
C MET A 362 6.68 -0.57 5.14
N HIS A 363 5.85 -1.02 6.08
CA HIS A 363 4.84 -0.17 6.74
C HIS A 363 4.37 -0.79 8.05
N ASP A 364 3.71 -0.01 8.87
CA ASP A 364 2.86 -0.46 9.95
C ASP A 364 1.41 -0.38 9.48
N HIS A 365 0.73 -1.51 9.36
CA HIS A 365 -0.71 -1.55 9.16
C HIS A 365 -1.39 -1.31 10.51
N PHE A 366 -2.03 -0.16 10.66
CA PHE A 366 -2.59 0.32 11.92
C PHE A 366 -4.12 0.32 11.90
N GLU A 367 -4.74 -0.40 12.86
CA GLU A 367 -6.18 -0.40 13.09
C GLU A 367 -6.52 0.17 14.46
N PHE A 368 -7.72 0.77 14.61
CA PHE A 368 -8.30 1.15 15.89
C PHE A 368 -9.68 0.52 16.07
N HIS A 369 -9.85 -0.19 17.19
CA HIS A 369 -11.06 -0.91 17.58
C HIS A 369 -11.58 -0.30 18.87
N PRO A 370 -12.60 0.57 18.86
CA PRO A 370 -13.14 1.17 20.06
C PRO A 370 -13.89 0.14 20.93
N ASN A 371 -13.77 0.24 22.27
CA ASN A 371 -14.52 -0.65 23.19
C ASN A 371 -16.04 -0.48 23.08
N VAL A 372 -16.48 0.70 22.64
CA VAL A 372 -17.89 1.01 22.35
C VAL A 372 -17.93 1.59 20.94
N MET A 373 -18.66 0.92 20.05
CA MET A 373 -18.78 1.36 18.66
C MET A 373 -19.49 2.72 18.59
N PRO A 374 -18.87 3.76 17.99
CA PRO A 374 -19.51 5.08 17.88
C PRO A 374 -20.68 5.02 16.89
N SER A 375 -21.69 5.85 17.11
CA SER A 375 -22.87 5.97 16.23
C SER A 375 -22.55 6.67 14.89
N SER A 376 -21.47 7.43 14.83
CA SER A 376 -20.97 8.10 13.63
C SER A 376 -19.45 8.23 13.69
N TRP A 377 -18.80 8.15 12.52
CA TRP A 377 -17.36 8.30 12.38
C TRP A 377 -17.01 8.91 11.02
N PRO A 378 -15.91 9.67 10.88
CA PRO A 378 -15.49 10.25 9.60
C PRO A 378 -15.32 9.19 8.51
N VAL A 379 -15.89 9.49 7.35
CA VAL A 379 -15.85 8.62 6.18
C VAL A 379 -14.52 8.78 5.47
N SER A 380 -13.90 7.68 5.09
CA SER A 380 -12.66 7.64 4.32
C SER A 380 -12.86 8.07 2.86
N SER A 381 -11.78 8.27 2.14
CA SER A 381 -11.79 8.50 0.69
C SER A 381 -12.41 7.35 -0.12
N TYR A 382 -12.51 6.16 0.45
CA TYR A 382 -13.15 4.98 -0.15
C TYR A 382 -14.62 4.80 0.25
N GLY A 383 -15.20 5.75 1.02
CA GLY A 383 -16.61 5.75 1.39
C GLY A 383 -16.96 4.93 2.64
N TYR A 384 -15.99 4.52 3.43
CA TYR A 384 -16.19 3.73 4.65
C TYR A 384 -15.79 4.50 5.90
N SER A 385 -16.55 4.37 6.98
CA SER A 385 -16.23 4.93 8.29
C SER A 385 -15.99 3.83 9.33
N ILE A 386 -16.68 2.71 9.18
CA ILE A 386 -16.65 1.53 10.06
C ILE A 386 -16.64 0.29 9.17
N ILE A 387 -15.75 -0.65 9.47
CA ILE A 387 -15.68 -1.95 8.84
C ILE A 387 -15.59 -2.99 9.97
N GLU A 388 -16.62 -3.82 10.12
CA GLU A 388 -16.75 -4.78 11.21
C GLU A 388 -16.62 -4.10 12.60
N ASP A 389 -15.53 -4.34 13.31
CA ASP A 389 -15.22 -3.81 14.65
C ASP A 389 -14.16 -2.69 14.64
N ALA A 390 -13.66 -2.32 13.46
CA ALA A 390 -12.68 -1.26 13.27
C ALA A 390 -13.35 0.03 12.76
N VAL A 391 -12.89 1.17 13.24
CA VAL A 391 -13.23 2.49 12.70
C VAL A 391 -12.08 3.08 11.92
N ASN A 392 -12.35 3.95 10.94
CA ASN A 392 -11.29 4.62 10.18
C ASN A 392 -10.29 5.33 11.12
N PRO A 393 -9.05 4.86 11.28
CA PRO A 393 -8.10 5.45 12.21
C PRO A 393 -7.44 6.74 11.70
N TYR A 394 -7.65 7.10 10.43
CA TYR A 394 -6.99 8.25 9.79
C TYR A 394 -7.16 9.58 10.55
N PRO A 395 -8.36 9.96 11.04
CA PRO A 395 -8.53 11.18 11.84
C PRO A 395 -7.67 11.20 13.11
N LEU A 396 -7.58 10.05 13.79
CA LEU A 396 -6.77 9.90 15.01
C LEU A 396 -5.27 10.02 14.69
N LEU A 397 -4.83 9.40 13.59
CA LEU A 397 -3.44 9.48 13.14
C LEU A 397 -3.06 10.90 12.73
N VAL A 398 -3.94 11.61 12.00
CA VAL A 398 -3.70 13.03 11.67
C VAL A 398 -3.55 13.88 12.92
N ALA A 399 -4.37 13.64 13.96
CA ALA A 399 -4.29 14.36 15.21
C ALA A 399 -3.02 14.04 16.03
N ALA A 400 -2.59 12.77 16.05
CA ALA A 400 -1.46 12.32 16.87
C ALA A 400 -0.10 12.45 16.15
N CYS A 401 -0.07 12.41 14.83
CA CYS A 401 1.14 12.33 14.02
C CYS A 401 1.39 13.59 13.17
N GLY A 402 0.39 14.47 13.08
CA GLY A 402 0.38 15.67 12.22
C GLY A 402 1.14 16.88 12.74
#